data_23f3a465afe13e8ce40e4de50ab639f7
#
_entry.id   23f3a465afe13e8ce40e4de50ab639f7
#
_cell.length_a   1.000
_cell.length_b   1.000
_cell.length_c   1.000
_cell.angle_alpha   90.00
_cell.angle_beta   90.00
_cell.angle_gamma   90.00
#
_symmetry.space_group_name_H-M   'P 1'
#
loop_
_entity.id
_entity.type
_entity.pdbx_description
1 polymer ?
#
loop_
_entity_poly.entity_id
_entity_poly.type
_entity_poly.pdbx_seq_one_letter_code
_entity_poly.pdbx_strand_id
1 'polypeptide(L)'
;TFANESAASAAYWLGSVGSSIVVPRSGELGSIGAIVMTWNEAAAMEAEGVRAIIAAYPSGKSAGWNVALSPPDGGDVVKGIARMQARAEEIARLFAADVAQRRGMSLAAVLDLDAAMFGGTRAVEAGLADHVGGRAMAMDLARSKIKRKAYSMSGSGEAARTDAAEKMLGVQTVPRESDGQ
;
A
#
# COMPACT_ATOMS: atom_id res chain seq x y z
N THR A 1 -11.76 2.57 2.74
CA THR A 1 -11.44 3.05 1.39
C THR A 1 -12.56 2.71 0.43
N PHE A 2 -12.90 3.62 -0.46
CA PHE A 2 -13.81 3.38 -1.59
C PHE A 2 -13.09 3.67 -2.90
N ALA A 3 -12.83 2.63 -3.68
CA ALA A 3 -12.27 2.74 -5.02
C ALA A 3 -13.41 2.87 -6.02
N ASN A 4 -13.76 4.12 -6.40
CA ASN A 4 -14.96 4.37 -7.21
C ASN A 4 -14.91 3.73 -8.60
N GLU A 5 -13.76 3.78 -9.27
CA GLU A 5 -13.56 3.20 -10.60
C GLU A 5 -12.28 2.39 -10.65
N SER A 6 -11.14 3.02 -10.48
CA SER A 6 -9.84 2.38 -10.52
C SER A 6 -8.95 2.88 -9.39
N ALA A 7 -8.29 1.94 -8.71
CA ALA A 7 -7.18 2.24 -7.83
C ALA A 7 -6.00 1.33 -8.21
N ALA A 8 -5.18 1.81 -9.13
CA ALA A 8 -4.03 1.11 -9.66
C ALA A 8 -2.73 1.66 -9.09
N SER A 9 -1.71 0.80 -8.95
CA SER A 9 -0.35 1.19 -8.58
C SER A 9 -0.33 2.03 -7.28
N ALA A 10 0.28 3.19 -7.27
CA ALA A 10 0.35 4.08 -6.11
C ALA A 10 -1.03 4.43 -5.51
N ALA A 11 -2.08 4.54 -6.32
CA ALA A 11 -3.43 4.76 -5.83
C ALA A 11 -3.94 3.58 -5.00
N TYR A 12 -3.62 2.34 -5.40
CA TYR A 12 -3.94 1.18 -4.59
C TYR A 12 -3.07 1.10 -3.32
N TRP A 13 -1.79 1.45 -3.42
CA TRP A 13 -0.91 1.52 -2.24
C TRP A 13 -1.52 2.42 -1.16
N LEU A 14 -1.92 3.64 -1.54
CA LEU A 14 -2.63 4.55 -0.64
C LEU A 14 -3.98 3.98 -0.19
N GLY A 15 -4.77 3.42 -1.10
CA GLY A 15 -6.07 2.83 -0.82
C GLY A 15 -6.02 1.65 0.14
N SER A 16 -4.93 0.87 0.11
CA SER A 16 -4.72 -0.31 0.95
C SER A 16 -4.63 0.00 2.46
N VAL A 17 -4.43 1.28 2.83
CA VAL A 17 -4.42 1.75 4.24
C VAL A 17 -5.80 1.59 4.91
N GLY A 18 -6.85 1.55 4.11
CA GLY A 18 -8.21 1.44 4.62
C GLY A 18 -8.46 0.11 5.33
N SER A 19 -9.03 0.18 6.53
CA SER A 19 -9.42 -1.01 7.31
C SER A 19 -10.58 -1.80 6.67
N SER A 20 -11.15 -1.32 5.58
CA SER A 20 -12.13 -1.97 4.72
C SER A 20 -12.10 -1.30 3.37
N ILE A 21 -12.02 -2.08 2.31
CA ILE A 21 -11.94 -1.61 0.93
C ILE A 21 -13.19 -2.05 0.19
N VAL A 22 -13.91 -1.08 -0.37
CA VAL A 22 -15.10 -1.30 -1.19
C VAL A 22 -14.77 -0.93 -2.61
N VAL A 23 -15.11 -1.80 -3.56
CA VAL A 23 -14.93 -1.61 -5.00
C VAL A 23 -16.24 -1.89 -5.73
N PRO A 24 -16.69 -1.09 -6.70
CA PRO A 24 -17.89 -1.41 -7.48
C PRO A 24 -17.64 -2.57 -8.45
N ARG A 25 -18.70 -3.15 -8.99
CA ARG A 25 -18.59 -4.29 -9.93
C ARG A 25 -17.74 -3.96 -11.16
N SER A 26 -17.79 -2.72 -11.63
CA SER A 26 -17.01 -2.21 -12.76
C SER A 26 -15.64 -1.62 -12.35
N GLY A 27 -15.37 -1.52 -11.06
CA GLY A 27 -14.12 -0.96 -10.58
C GLY A 27 -12.99 -1.97 -10.56
N GLU A 28 -11.74 -1.48 -10.60
CA GLU A 28 -10.54 -2.31 -10.68
C GLU A 28 -9.50 -1.89 -9.65
N LEU A 29 -8.79 -2.88 -9.10
CA LEU A 29 -7.70 -2.72 -8.14
C LEU A 29 -6.49 -3.54 -8.57
N GLY A 30 -5.29 -3.06 -8.24
CA GLY A 30 -4.07 -3.85 -8.51
C GLY A 30 -2.93 -3.01 -9.03
N SER A 31 -2.24 -3.53 -10.07
CA SER A 31 -1.00 -2.95 -10.60
C SER A 31 0.06 -2.74 -9.49
N ILE A 32 0.24 -3.79 -8.65
CA ILE A 32 1.18 -3.76 -7.53
C ILE A 32 2.58 -4.06 -8.06
N GLY A 33 3.32 -3.00 -8.33
CA GLY A 33 4.65 -3.08 -8.93
C GLY A 33 5.23 -1.70 -9.14
N ALA A 34 6.41 -1.64 -9.75
CA ALA A 34 7.07 -0.40 -10.11
C ALA A 34 7.72 -0.52 -11.49
N ILE A 35 7.70 0.56 -12.23
CA ILE A 35 8.43 0.71 -13.48
C ILE A 35 9.36 1.91 -13.39
N VAL A 36 10.54 1.78 -13.98
CA VAL A 36 11.47 2.89 -14.22
C VAL A 36 11.70 2.92 -15.72
N MET A 37 11.41 4.03 -16.37
CA MET A 37 11.49 4.17 -17.81
C MET A 37 12.35 5.37 -18.17
N THR A 38 13.14 5.20 -19.23
CA THR A 38 13.86 6.28 -19.91
C THR A 38 13.93 5.95 -21.40
N TRP A 39 14.28 6.93 -22.20
CA TRP A 39 14.55 6.75 -23.63
C TRP A 39 16.04 6.85 -23.88
N ASN A 40 16.54 6.13 -24.89
CA ASN A 40 17.91 6.29 -25.36
C ASN A 40 17.91 7.15 -26.64
N GLU A 41 18.51 8.31 -26.56
CA GLU A 41 18.56 9.32 -27.64
C GLU A 41 19.91 9.35 -28.36
N ALA A 42 20.84 8.46 -28.00
CA ALA A 42 22.21 8.48 -28.54
C ALA A 42 22.27 8.44 -30.08
N ALA A 43 21.46 7.58 -30.70
CA ALA A 43 21.41 7.47 -32.16
C ALA A 43 20.84 8.72 -32.85
N ALA A 44 19.84 9.35 -32.27
CA ALA A 44 19.25 10.60 -32.78
C ALA A 44 20.28 11.74 -32.68
N MET A 45 20.97 11.87 -31.57
CA MET A 45 22.02 12.89 -31.38
C MET A 45 23.17 12.66 -32.35
N GLU A 46 23.60 11.41 -32.57
CA GLU A 46 24.66 11.08 -33.51
C GLU A 46 24.30 11.45 -34.95
N ALA A 47 23.03 11.24 -35.34
CA ALA A 47 22.54 11.66 -36.67
C ALA A 47 22.59 13.19 -36.85
N GLU A 48 22.47 13.96 -35.79
CA GLU A 48 22.60 15.42 -35.74
C GLU A 48 24.04 15.88 -35.58
N GLY A 49 25.03 14.95 -35.51
CA GLY A 49 26.45 15.27 -35.33
C GLY A 49 26.77 15.67 -33.87
N VAL A 50 25.92 15.39 -32.93
CA VAL A 50 26.10 15.70 -31.51
C VAL A 50 26.45 14.44 -30.72
N ARG A 51 27.41 14.53 -29.81
CA ARG A 51 27.78 13.44 -28.91
C ARG A 51 27.85 13.93 -27.47
N ALA A 52 27.12 13.26 -26.57
CA ALA A 52 27.18 13.54 -25.15
C ALA A 52 28.56 13.11 -24.57
N ILE A 53 29.17 13.97 -23.75
CA ILE A 53 30.37 13.67 -22.96
C ILE A 53 29.97 13.78 -21.50
N ILE A 54 30.00 12.64 -20.77
CA ILE A 54 29.53 12.56 -19.40
C ILE A 54 30.71 12.32 -18.47
N ALA A 55 30.97 13.27 -17.58
CA ALA A 55 31.93 13.12 -16.48
C ALA A 55 31.16 13.10 -15.13
N ALA A 56 31.40 12.08 -14.30
CA ALA A 56 30.74 11.95 -13.02
C ALA A 56 31.64 11.33 -11.94
N TYR A 57 31.53 11.84 -10.73
CA TYR A 57 32.16 11.24 -9.55
C TYR A 57 31.16 11.20 -8.37
N PRO A 58 31.01 10.05 -7.72
CA PRO A 58 31.42 8.72 -8.17
C PRO A 58 30.72 8.34 -9.48
N SER A 59 31.32 7.43 -10.24
CA SER A 59 30.86 7.08 -11.62
C SER A 59 29.40 6.65 -11.70
N GLY A 60 28.87 6.07 -10.63
CA GLY A 60 27.47 5.68 -10.56
C GLY A 60 26.45 6.81 -10.64
N LYS A 61 26.87 8.07 -10.44
CA LYS A 61 25.98 9.23 -10.52
C LYS A 61 25.48 9.49 -11.95
N SER A 62 26.23 9.06 -12.96
CA SER A 62 25.85 9.20 -14.37
C SER A 62 24.98 8.05 -14.90
N ALA A 63 24.63 7.06 -14.10
CA ALA A 63 23.99 5.83 -14.58
C ALA A 63 22.75 6.07 -15.46
N GLY A 64 21.84 6.96 -15.04
CA GLY A 64 20.66 7.31 -15.83
C GLY A 64 21.01 8.07 -17.13
N TRP A 65 21.97 8.99 -17.08
CA TRP A 65 22.45 9.72 -18.24
C TRP A 65 23.15 8.81 -19.25
N ASN A 66 23.93 7.83 -18.77
CA ASN A 66 24.57 6.84 -19.63
C ASN A 66 23.53 6.01 -20.39
N VAL A 67 22.44 5.60 -19.73
CA VAL A 67 21.35 4.87 -20.39
C VAL A 67 20.68 5.72 -21.46
N ALA A 68 20.46 7.00 -21.18
CA ALA A 68 19.78 7.91 -22.09
C ALA A 68 20.64 8.38 -23.29
N LEU A 69 21.92 8.61 -23.07
CA LEU A 69 22.77 9.39 -24.01
C LEU A 69 24.00 8.64 -24.53
N SER A 70 24.22 7.39 -24.12
CA SER A 70 25.34 6.58 -24.63
C SER A 70 24.82 5.46 -25.54
N PRO A 71 25.66 4.93 -26.45
CA PRO A 71 25.31 3.80 -27.30
C PRO A 71 24.78 2.62 -26.46
N PRO A 72 23.68 1.95 -26.87
CA PRO A 72 22.98 0.97 -26.05
C PRO A 72 23.79 -0.28 -25.68
N ASP A 73 24.83 -0.60 -26.44
CA ASP A 73 25.78 -1.71 -26.22
C ASP A 73 26.92 -1.35 -25.28
N GLY A 74 27.02 -0.11 -24.84
CA GLY A 74 28.06 0.38 -23.93
C GLY A 74 27.98 -0.25 -22.54
N GLY A 75 29.11 -0.68 -21.98
CA GLY A 75 29.14 -1.32 -20.65
C GLY A 75 28.56 -0.46 -19.50
N ASP A 76 28.61 0.86 -19.63
CA ASP A 76 28.03 1.77 -18.64
C ASP A 76 26.50 1.89 -18.81
N VAL A 77 25.95 1.69 -19.99
CA VAL A 77 24.51 1.57 -20.25
C VAL A 77 23.98 0.32 -19.59
N VAL A 78 24.63 -0.83 -19.77
CA VAL A 78 24.26 -2.10 -19.13
C VAL A 78 24.23 -1.97 -17.61
N LYS A 79 25.26 -1.34 -17.02
CA LYS A 79 25.27 -1.06 -15.56
C LYS A 79 24.16 -0.11 -15.14
N GLY A 80 23.86 0.88 -15.96
CA GLY A 80 22.75 1.83 -15.73
C GLY A 80 21.40 1.14 -15.72
N ILE A 81 21.13 0.28 -16.69
CA ILE A 81 19.89 -0.54 -16.76
C ILE A 81 19.77 -1.43 -15.53
N ALA A 82 20.85 -2.12 -15.13
CA ALA A 82 20.85 -2.97 -13.94
C ALA A 82 20.47 -2.17 -12.66
N ARG A 83 20.94 -0.92 -12.53
CA ARG A 83 20.56 -0.04 -11.41
C ARG A 83 19.11 0.39 -11.48
N MET A 84 18.58 0.69 -12.66
CA MET A 84 17.17 1.00 -12.85
C MET A 84 16.29 -0.19 -12.46
N GLN A 85 16.67 -1.39 -12.88
CA GLN A 85 15.99 -2.64 -12.52
C GLN A 85 16.01 -2.88 -11.00
N ALA A 86 17.16 -2.74 -10.35
CA ALA A 86 17.28 -2.88 -8.90
C ALA A 86 16.40 -1.85 -8.15
N ARG A 87 16.31 -0.62 -8.66
CA ARG A 87 15.43 0.40 -8.07
C ARG A 87 13.95 0.08 -8.24
N ALA A 88 13.55 -0.41 -9.41
CA ALA A 88 12.17 -0.86 -9.63
C ALA A 88 11.82 -2.02 -8.69
N GLU A 89 12.71 -3.00 -8.55
CA GLU A 89 12.53 -4.13 -7.65
C GLU A 89 12.41 -3.70 -6.19
N GLU A 90 13.26 -2.80 -5.72
CA GLU A 90 13.20 -2.27 -4.36
C GLU A 90 11.84 -1.63 -4.05
N ILE A 91 11.34 -0.77 -4.95
CA ILE A 91 10.05 -0.09 -4.79
C ILE A 91 8.90 -1.10 -4.86
N ALA A 92 8.95 -2.03 -5.82
CA ALA A 92 7.91 -3.04 -5.98
C ALA A 92 7.80 -3.95 -4.75
N ARG A 93 8.93 -4.38 -4.18
CA ARG A 93 8.96 -5.19 -2.96
C ARG A 93 8.46 -4.43 -1.73
N LEU A 94 8.81 -3.16 -1.59
CA LEU A 94 8.30 -2.30 -0.52
C LEU A 94 6.77 -2.17 -0.61
N PHE A 95 6.25 -1.87 -1.79
CA PHE A 95 4.82 -1.79 -2.04
C PHE A 95 4.11 -3.12 -1.74
N ALA A 96 4.62 -4.23 -2.28
CA ALA A 96 4.05 -5.54 -2.05
C ALA A 96 4.06 -5.94 -0.56
N ALA A 97 5.13 -5.63 0.17
CA ALA A 97 5.22 -5.90 1.60
C ALA A 97 4.18 -5.12 2.42
N ASP A 98 3.99 -3.84 2.09
CA ASP A 98 2.96 -3.01 2.72
C ASP A 98 1.54 -3.55 2.47
N VAL A 99 1.25 -3.96 1.22
CA VAL A 99 -0.04 -4.58 0.88
C VAL A 99 -0.20 -5.91 1.61
N ALA A 100 0.81 -6.77 1.60
CA ALA A 100 0.79 -8.05 2.29
C ALA A 100 0.43 -7.89 3.77
N GLN A 101 1.10 -6.97 4.46
CA GLN A 101 0.84 -6.67 5.87
C GLN A 101 -0.60 -6.18 6.09
N ARG A 102 -1.08 -5.26 5.28
CA ARG A 102 -2.41 -4.64 5.45
C ARG A 102 -3.56 -5.55 5.05
N ARG A 103 -3.33 -6.43 4.08
CA ARG A 103 -4.33 -7.36 3.57
C ARG A 103 -4.27 -8.74 4.21
N GLY A 104 -3.31 -8.99 5.13
CA GLY A 104 -3.12 -10.31 5.75
C GLY A 104 -2.68 -11.39 4.77
N MET A 105 -1.97 -10.99 3.71
CA MET A 105 -1.44 -11.89 2.67
C MET A 105 0.05 -12.19 2.92
N SER A 106 0.58 -13.25 2.32
CA SER A 106 2.02 -13.42 2.24
C SER A 106 2.62 -12.48 1.17
N LEU A 107 3.88 -12.07 1.35
CA LEU A 107 4.59 -11.29 0.33
C LEU A 107 4.62 -12.03 -1.01
N ALA A 108 4.84 -13.35 -0.99
CA ALA A 108 4.84 -14.18 -2.19
C ALA A 108 3.49 -14.11 -2.91
N ALA A 109 2.37 -14.27 -2.19
CA ALA A 109 1.03 -14.19 -2.77
C ALA A 109 0.74 -12.84 -3.43
N VAL A 110 1.27 -11.73 -2.88
CA VAL A 110 1.11 -10.40 -3.51
C VAL A 110 1.99 -10.28 -4.75
N LEU A 111 3.22 -10.80 -4.72
CA LEU A 111 4.12 -10.78 -5.89
C LEU A 111 3.60 -11.69 -7.03
N ASP A 112 2.97 -12.81 -6.69
CA ASP A 112 2.37 -13.74 -7.65
C ASP A 112 1.15 -13.15 -8.39
N LEU A 113 0.60 -12.03 -7.93
CA LEU A 113 -0.41 -11.27 -8.67
C LEU A 113 0.16 -10.63 -9.96
N ASP A 114 1.47 -10.60 -10.11
CA ASP A 114 2.23 -10.14 -11.28
C ASP A 114 1.74 -8.78 -11.84
N ALA A 115 1.53 -7.84 -10.94
CA ALA A 115 1.01 -6.51 -11.24
C ALA A 115 -0.31 -6.48 -12.03
N ALA A 116 -1.10 -7.57 -12.02
CA ALA A 116 -2.38 -7.62 -12.71
C ALA A 116 -3.42 -6.67 -12.10
N MET A 117 -4.43 -6.32 -12.89
CA MET A 117 -5.63 -5.60 -12.45
C MET A 117 -6.78 -6.57 -12.22
N PHE A 118 -7.51 -6.37 -11.14
CA PHE A 118 -8.61 -7.23 -10.71
C PHE A 118 -9.89 -6.41 -10.58
N GLY A 119 -10.90 -6.76 -11.38
CA GLY A 119 -12.20 -6.10 -11.34
C GLY A 119 -13.10 -6.64 -10.24
N GLY A 120 -13.89 -5.81 -9.62
CA GLY A 120 -15.03 -6.11 -8.75
C GLY A 120 -14.88 -7.36 -7.87
N THR A 121 -15.61 -8.42 -8.22
CA THR A 121 -15.59 -9.71 -7.49
C THR A 121 -14.20 -10.34 -7.45
N ARG A 122 -13.45 -10.28 -8.56
CA ARG A 122 -12.09 -10.83 -8.64
C ARG A 122 -11.11 -10.10 -7.72
N ALA A 123 -11.34 -8.81 -7.47
CA ALA A 123 -10.52 -8.06 -6.51
C ALA A 123 -10.74 -8.55 -5.07
N VAL A 124 -11.97 -8.95 -4.73
CA VAL A 124 -12.28 -9.58 -3.43
C VAL A 124 -11.67 -10.99 -3.33
N GLU A 125 -11.81 -11.80 -4.38
CA GLU A 125 -11.22 -13.15 -4.45
C GLU A 125 -9.69 -13.12 -4.34
N ALA A 126 -9.05 -12.12 -4.95
CA ALA A 126 -7.61 -11.89 -4.86
C ALA A 126 -7.16 -11.28 -3.52
N GLY A 127 -8.07 -11.01 -2.59
CA GLY A 127 -7.75 -10.41 -1.28
C GLY A 127 -7.46 -8.91 -1.32
N LEU A 128 -7.62 -8.25 -2.47
CA LEU A 128 -7.33 -6.83 -2.64
C LEU A 128 -8.48 -5.91 -2.20
N ALA A 129 -9.71 -6.44 -2.09
CA ALA A 129 -10.87 -5.74 -1.57
C ALA A 129 -11.60 -6.59 -0.54
N ASP A 130 -12.51 -5.98 0.22
CA ASP A 130 -13.35 -6.67 1.21
C ASP A 130 -14.80 -6.79 0.72
N HIS A 131 -15.27 -5.83 -0.08
CA HIS A 131 -16.66 -5.79 -0.53
C HIS A 131 -16.79 -5.30 -1.97
N VAL A 132 -17.70 -5.93 -2.69
CA VAL A 132 -18.22 -5.39 -3.94
C VAL A 132 -19.44 -4.54 -3.64
N GLY A 133 -19.37 -3.22 -3.91
CA GLY A 133 -20.47 -2.32 -3.60
C GLY A 133 -20.18 -0.88 -4.03
N GLY A 134 -21.22 -0.05 -3.91
CA GLY A 134 -21.13 1.37 -4.25
C GLY A 134 -20.76 2.26 -3.06
N ARG A 135 -20.73 3.57 -3.32
CA ARG A 135 -20.41 4.62 -2.35
C ARG A 135 -21.28 4.56 -1.09
N ALA A 136 -22.58 4.24 -1.22
CA ALA A 136 -23.49 4.14 -0.08
C ALA A 136 -22.99 3.09 0.93
N MET A 137 -22.67 1.88 0.45
CA MET A 137 -22.08 0.82 1.29
C MET A 137 -20.81 1.27 1.99
N ALA A 138 -19.88 1.92 1.28
CA ALA A 138 -18.64 2.41 1.87
C ALA A 138 -18.88 3.43 2.99
N MET A 139 -19.86 4.33 2.80
CA MET A 139 -20.25 5.32 3.80
C MET A 139 -20.90 4.67 5.04
N ASP A 140 -21.74 3.66 4.85
CA ASP A 140 -22.39 2.95 5.94
C ASP A 140 -21.40 2.14 6.78
N LEU A 141 -20.44 1.49 6.12
CA LEU A 141 -19.32 0.82 6.79
C LEU A 141 -18.47 1.80 7.60
N ALA A 142 -18.15 2.97 7.06
CA ALA A 142 -17.41 3.99 7.77
C ALA A 142 -18.17 4.50 9.01
N ARG A 143 -19.45 4.84 8.85
CA ARG A 143 -20.32 5.28 9.96
C ARG A 143 -20.43 4.24 11.07
N SER A 144 -20.58 2.95 10.72
CA SER A 144 -20.68 1.87 11.70
C SER A 144 -19.39 1.68 12.51
N LYS A 145 -18.23 1.84 11.87
CA LYS A 145 -16.91 1.77 12.54
C LYS A 145 -16.68 2.95 13.49
N ILE A 146 -17.07 4.16 13.09
CA ILE A 146 -17.00 5.35 13.95
C ILE A 146 -17.86 5.17 15.19
N LYS A 147 -19.12 4.74 15.04
CA LYS A 147 -20.03 4.49 16.16
C LYS A 147 -19.48 3.45 17.13
N ARG A 148 -18.95 2.32 16.64
CA ARG A 148 -18.33 1.29 17.49
C ARG A 148 -17.12 1.80 18.25
N LYS A 149 -16.26 2.58 17.61
CA LYS A 149 -15.08 3.18 18.26
C LYS A 149 -15.50 4.18 19.35
N ALA A 150 -16.48 5.05 19.09
CA ALA A 150 -17.00 5.99 20.07
C ALA A 150 -17.61 5.26 21.29
N TYR A 151 -18.37 4.20 21.06
CA TYR A 151 -18.95 3.39 22.13
C TYR A 151 -17.88 2.67 22.99
N SER A 152 -16.86 2.09 22.37
CA SER A 152 -15.76 1.44 23.10
C SER A 152 -14.95 2.44 23.94
N MET A 153 -14.78 3.66 23.45
CA MET A 153 -14.08 4.72 24.21
C MET A 153 -14.92 5.28 25.36
N SER A 154 -16.26 5.37 25.22
CA SER A 154 -17.14 5.79 26.30
C SER A 154 -17.24 4.74 27.41
N GLY A 155 -17.38 3.46 27.05
CA GLY A 155 -17.43 2.36 28.01
C GLY A 155 -16.14 2.19 28.83
N SER A 156 -14.98 2.36 28.21
CA SER A 156 -13.70 2.35 28.95
C SER A 156 -13.54 3.57 29.87
N GLY A 157 -14.08 4.72 29.49
CA GLY A 157 -14.07 5.92 30.31
C GLY A 157 -15.00 5.83 31.53
N GLU A 158 -16.13 5.16 31.39
CA GLU A 158 -17.11 4.96 32.46
C GLU A 158 -16.61 3.90 33.47
N ALA A 159 -16.02 2.80 33.00
CA ALA A 159 -15.39 1.80 33.85
C ALA A 159 -14.21 2.37 34.65
N ALA A 160 -13.38 3.22 34.02
CA ALA A 160 -12.26 3.87 34.70
C ALA A 160 -12.73 4.92 35.73
N ARG A 161 -13.86 5.58 35.50
CA ARG A 161 -14.46 6.53 36.46
C ARG A 161 -15.10 5.83 37.65
N THR A 162 -15.77 4.68 37.45
CA THR A 162 -16.31 3.86 38.53
C THR A 162 -15.20 3.28 39.42
N ASP A 163 -14.14 2.73 38.83
CA ASP A 163 -12.98 2.20 39.57
C ASP A 163 -12.27 3.30 40.38
N ALA A 164 -12.12 4.50 39.82
CA ALA A 164 -11.55 5.64 40.50
C ALA A 164 -12.47 6.18 41.62
N ALA A 165 -13.78 6.17 41.43
CA ALA A 165 -14.74 6.60 42.43
C ALA A 165 -14.84 5.59 43.60
N GLU A 166 -14.84 4.29 43.32
CA GLU A 166 -14.80 3.24 44.33
C GLU A 166 -13.51 3.30 45.15
N LYS A 167 -12.38 3.56 44.51
CA LYS A 167 -11.09 3.73 45.18
C LYS A 167 -11.01 5.00 46.04
N MET A 168 -11.67 6.09 45.62
CA MET A 168 -11.78 7.34 46.40
C MET A 168 -12.76 7.23 47.58
N LEU A 169 -13.81 6.44 47.46
CA LEU A 169 -14.82 6.30 48.49
C LEU A 169 -14.51 5.23 49.53
N GLY A 170 -13.41 4.48 49.39
CA GLY A 170 -12.97 3.48 50.39
C GLY A 170 -13.96 2.35 50.64
N VAL A 171 -14.84 2.06 49.68
CA VAL A 171 -15.85 0.99 49.82
C VAL A 171 -15.14 -0.35 49.62
N GLN A 172 -14.79 -1.01 50.72
CA GLN A 172 -14.43 -2.43 50.71
C GLN A 172 -15.72 -3.24 50.47
N THR A 173 -15.85 -3.88 49.31
CA THR A 173 -16.89 -4.88 49.08
C THR A 173 -16.61 -6.10 49.94
N VAL A 174 -17.44 -6.29 51.00
CA VAL A 174 -17.43 -7.52 51.80
C VAL A 174 -17.96 -8.65 50.91
N PRO A 175 -17.29 -9.81 50.80
CA PRO A 175 -17.82 -10.96 50.11
C PRO A 175 -19.13 -11.41 50.77
N ARG A 176 -20.19 -11.56 49.99
CA ARG A 176 -21.42 -12.24 50.45
C ARG A 176 -21.09 -13.69 50.69
N GLU A 177 -21.11 -14.13 51.92
CA GLU A 177 -21.14 -15.55 52.26
C GLU A 177 -22.39 -16.16 51.65
N SER A 178 -22.19 -17.27 50.93
CA SER A 178 -23.26 -18.11 50.43
C SER A 178 -23.84 -18.89 51.60
N ASP A 179 -25.02 -18.48 52.09
CA ASP A 179 -25.82 -19.32 52.97
C ASP A 179 -26.28 -20.55 52.19
N GLY A 180 -25.72 -21.70 52.57
CA GLY A 180 -26.22 -23.00 52.18
C GLY A 180 -27.47 -23.35 53.02
N GLN A 181 -28.46 -23.81 52.32
CA GLN A 181 -29.37 -24.92 52.72
C GLN A 181 -29.98 -25.53 51.45
#